data_82568eb92827a36ce20debe5ca03fa78
#
_entry.id   82568eb92827a36ce20debe5ca03fa78
#
_cell.length_a   1.000
_cell.length_b   1.000
_cell.length_c   1.000
_cell.angle_alpha   90.00
_cell.angle_beta   90.00
_cell.angle_gamma   90.00
#
_symmetry.space_group_name_H-M   'P 1'
#
loop_
_entity.id
_entity.type
_entity.pdbx_description
1 polymer ?
#
loop_
_entity_poly.entity_id
_entity_poly.type
_entity_poly.pdbx_seq_one_letter_code
_entity_poly.pdbx_strand_id
1 'polypeptide(L)'
;MSNINPLTQLQQKCGITADGIWGPGTYKAAKTYFNLTNNQAAHFFGQCAHESGNFKAFSENLNYSADGLTKIFKKYFPTMASTAGYARVPEKIANKVYANRMGNGPESSGDGWRYRGRGPIQLTGKDNYTAFATAIGRPDILSNPDIVAGELAFESALWFFSKNGLLAIADKGTDTATITTISKRVNGGTHGLDDRIEKTKKFAAWG
;
A
#
# COMPACT_ATOMS: atom_id res chain seq x y z
N MET A 1 4.05 -15.04 16.43
CA MET A 1 4.45 -15.44 15.07
C MET A 1 5.42 -14.39 14.57
N SER A 2 6.61 -14.78 14.11
CA SER A 2 7.61 -13.84 13.56
C SER A 2 6.98 -13.13 12.36
N ASN A 3 6.96 -11.79 12.38
CA ASN A 3 6.55 -10.98 11.23
C ASN A 3 7.58 -11.18 10.12
N ILE A 4 7.36 -12.21 9.28
CA ILE A 4 8.19 -12.44 8.10
C ILE A 4 7.94 -11.26 7.15
N ASN A 5 9.02 -10.63 6.68
CA ASN A 5 8.96 -9.50 5.74
C ASN A 5 8.11 -9.89 4.52
N PRO A 6 7.13 -9.06 4.08
CA PRO A 6 6.30 -9.34 2.90
C PRO A 6 7.09 -9.65 1.63
N LEU A 7 8.26 -9.03 1.44
CA LEU A 7 9.13 -9.34 0.30
C LEU A 7 9.67 -10.77 0.37
N THR A 8 10.09 -11.22 1.56
CA THR A 8 10.51 -12.62 1.78
C THR A 8 9.37 -13.60 1.51
N GLN A 9 8.14 -13.25 1.94
CA GLN A 9 6.95 -14.07 1.65
C GLN A 9 6.64 -14.13 0.14
N LEU A 10 6.76 -13.00 -0.57
CA LEU A 10 6.62 -12.99 -2.02
C LEU A 10 7.65 -13.90 -2.71
N GLN A 11 8.92 -13.81 -2.30
CA GLN A 11 9.98 -14.66 -2.84
C GLN A 11 9.70 -16.16 -2.61
N GLN A 12 9.19 -16.53 -1.42
CA GLN A 12 8.75 -17.89 -1.13
C GLN A 12 7.63 -18.34 -2.08
N LYS A 13 6.62 -17.49 -2.31
CA LYS A 13 5.52 -17.78 -3.26
C LYS A 13 6.03 -17.93 -4.70
N CYS A 14 7.05 -17.17 -5.06
CA CYS A 14 7.71 -17.27 -6.38
C CYS A 14 8.64 -18.48 -6.51
N GLY A 15 8.87 -19.25 -5.45
CA GLY A 15 9.75 -20.42 -5.46
C GLY A 15 11.25 -20.09 -5.64
N ILE A 16 11.66 -18.89 -5.20
CA ILE A 16 13.07 -18.45 -5.25
C ILE A 16 13.65 -18.27 -3.84
N THR A 17 14.96 -18.05 -3.75
CA THR A 17 15.63 -17.75 -2.47
C THR A 17 14.98 -16.55 -1.79
N ALA A 18 14.51 -16.75 -0.57
CA ALA A 18 13.78 -15.75 0.21
C ALA A 18 14.75 -14.95 1.11
N ASP A 19 15.61 -14.15 0.48
CA ASP A 19 16.63 -13.33 1.14
C ASP A 19 16.15 -11.92 1.56
N GLY A 20 14.92 -11.56 1.15
CA GLY A 20 14.35 -10.23 1.42
C GLY A 20 14.99 -9.11 0.61
N ILE A 21 15.74 -9.43 -0.44
CA ILE A 21 16.40 -8.45 -1.31
C ILE A 21 15.59 -8.26 -2.60
N TRP A 22 15.25 -7.02 -2.93
CA TRP A 22 14.64 -6.68 -4.21
C TRP A 22 15.71 -6.45 -5.28
N GLY A 23 15.69 -7.29 -6.31
CA GLY A 23 16.62 -7.22 -7.42
C GLY A 23 16.02 -7.82 -8.70
N PRO A 24 16.78 -7.86 -9.81
CA PRO A 24 16.31 -8.38 -11.10
C PRO A 24 15.74 -9.80 -11.03
N GLY A 25 16.34 -10.67 -10.23
CA GLY A 25 15.86 -12.05 -10.02
C GLY A 25 14.48 -12.09 -9.39
N THR A 26 14.29 -11.35 -8.29
CA THR A 26 13.00 -11.24 -7.60
C THR A 26 11.95 -10.58 -8.50
N TYR A 27 12.33 -9.52 -9.24
CA TYR A 27 11.44 -8.86 -10.19
C TYR A 27 10.91 -9.82 -11.27
N LYS A 28 11.81 -10.59 -11.91
CA LYS A 28 11.42 -11.55 -12.96
C LYS A 28 10.53 -12.67 -12.43
N ALA A 29 10.86 -13.21 -11.27
CA ALA A 29 10.05 -14.24 -10.63
C ALA A 29 8.66 -13.72 -10.24
N ALA A 30 8.58 -12.52 -9.64
CA ALA A 30 7.31 -11.90 -9.25
C ALA A 30 6.47 -11.49 -10.47
N LYS A 31 7.09 -10.98 -11.55
CA LYS A 31 6.40 -10.73 -12.82
C LYS A 31 5.72 -12.00 -13.36
N THR A 32 6.42 -13.12 -13.34
CA THR A 32 5.89 -14.42 -13.79
C THR A 32 4.79 -14.91 -12.85
N TYR A 33 5.01 -14.84 -11.54
CA TYR A 33 4.03 -15.27 -10.52
C TYR A 33 2.69 -14.53 -10.65
N PHE A 34 2.72 -13.22 -10.89
CA PHE A 34 1.52 -12.40 -11.08
C PHE A 34 1.02 -12.36 -12.52
N ASN A 35 1.66 -13.09 -13.45
CA ASN A 35 1.32 -13.13 -14.88
C ASN A 35 1.22 -11.71 -15.50
N LEU A 36 2.22 -10.87 -15.27
CA LEU A 36 2.26 -9.49 -15.77
C LEU A 36 3.11 -9.38 -17.02
N THR A 37 2.72 -8.49 -17.95
CA THR A 37 3.62 -8.04 -19.03
C THR A 37 4.80 -7.28 -18.44
N ASN A 38 5.86 -7.05 -19.23
CA ASN A 38 7.00 -6.27 -18.74
C ASN A 38 6.62 -4.84 -18.36
N ASN A 39 5.78 -4.19 -19.16
CA ASN A 39 5.29 -2.84 -18.86
C ASN A 39 4.43 -2.81 -17.59
N GLN A 40 3.50 -3.76 -17.45
CA GLN A 40 2.66 -3.87 -16.26
C GLN A 40 3.50 -4.07 -15.00
N ALA A 41 4.47 -4.98 -15.03
CA ALA A 41 5.36 -5.25 -13.90
C ALA A 41 6.20 -4.03 -13.54
N ALA A 42 6.76 -3.34 -14.54
CA ALA A 42 7.58 -2.15 -14.32
C ALA A 42 6.78 -1.05 -13.60
N HIS A 43 5.58 -0.76 -14.05
CA HIS A 43 4.70 0.21 -13.39
C HIS A 43 4.24 -0.25 -12.02
N PHE A 44 3.77 -1.48 -11.91
CA PHE A 44 3.27 -2.04 -10.66
C PHE A 44 4.33 -2.01 -9.56
N PHE A 45 5.48 -2.62 -9.81
CA PHE A 45 6.55 -2.65 -8.82
C PHE A 45 7.23 -1.29 -8.62
N GLY A 46 7.27 -0.44 -9.65
CA GLY A 46 7.78 0.93 -9.54
C GLY A 46 6.95 1.77 -8.56
N GLN A 47 5.63 1.71 -8.66
CA GLN A 47 4.73 2.39 -7.74
C GLN A 47 4.79 1.77 -6.33
N CYS A 48 4.76 0.43 -6.23
CA CYS A 48 4.89 -0.26 -4.94
C CYS A 48 6.21 0.08 -4.23
N ALA A 49 7.33 0.12 -4.95
CA ALA A 49 8.62 0.47 -4.38
C ALA A 49 8.67 1.91 -3.88
N HIS A 50 8.07 2.85 -4.63
CA HIS A 50 7.98 4.24 -4.19
C HIS A 50 7.15 4.36 -2.90
N GLU A 51 5.93 3.86 -2.89
CA GLU A 51 4.97 3.99 -1.79
C GLU A 51 5.44 3.28 -0.50
N SER A 52 6.18 2.19 -0.63
CA SER A 52 6.67 1.40 0.51
C SER A 52 8.11 1.71 0.95
N GLY A 53 8.72 2.77 0.41
CA GLY A 53 10.11 3.09 0.70
C GLY A 53 11.07 1.95 0.31
N ASN A 54 10.98 1.48 -0.93
CA ASN A 54 11.72 0.33 -1.46
C ASN A 54 11.41 -0.99 -0.70
N PHE A 55 10.13 -1.28 -0.54
CA PHE A 55 9.62 -2.50 0.10
C PHE A 55 10.03 -2.67 1.56
N LYS A 56 10.13 -1.56 2.31
CA LYS A 56 10.48 -1.56 3.73
C LYS A 56 9.28 -1.32 4.64
N ALA A 57 8.26 -0.58 4.18
CA ALA A 57 7.08 -0.21 4.96
C ALA A 57 5.80 -0.76 4.31
N PHE A 58 5.09 -1.61 5.05
CA PHE A 58 3.84 -2.25 4.61
C PHE A 58 2.66 -1.95 5.52
N SER A 59 2.83 -1.06 6.49
CA SER A 59 1.76 -0.51 7.33
C SER A 59 2.02 0.96 7.54
N GLU A 60 0.96 1.76 7.59
CA GLU A 60 1.10 3.17 7.89
C GLU A 60 1.63 3.40 9.32
N ASN A 61 2.44 4.44 9.47
CA ASN A 61 2.95 4.87 10.76
C ASN A 61 2.06 5.98 11.31
N LEU A 62 1.26 5.66 12.34
CA LEU A 62 0.36 6.59 13.03
C LEU A 62 0.92 7.10 14.38
N ASN A 63 2.22 6.90 14.62
CA ASN A 63 2.86 7.34 15.85
C ASN A 63 3.24 8.84 15.82
N TYR A 64 2.23 9.70 15.86
CA TYR A 64 2.39 11.16 15.79
C TYR A 64 2.50 11.80 17.18
N SER A 65 3.39 12.81 17.29
CA SER A 65 3.41 13.74 18.43
C SER A 65 2.22 14.70 18.39
N ALA A 66 1.96 15.41 19.47
CA ALA A 66 0.94 16.45 19.50
C ALA A 66 1.11 17.50 18.40
N ASP A 67 2.35 17.98 18.21
CA ASP A 67 2.70 18.90 17.12
C ASP A 67 2.47 18.28 15.73
N GLY A 68 2.84 17.01 15.55
CA GLY A 68 2.59 16.28 14.31
C GLY A 68 1.09 16.14 14.01
N LEU A 69 0.26 15.86 15.01
CA LEU A 69 -1.19 15.76 14.84
C LEU A 69 -1.82 17.07 14.39
N THR A 70 -1.43 18.20 15.00
CA THR A 70 -1.97 19.52 14.62
C THR A 70 -1.54 19.97 13.24
N LYS A 71 -0.38 19.49 12.73
CA LYS A 71 0.11 19.81 11.39
C LYS A 71 -0.48 18.90 10.31
N ILE A 72 -0.49 17.58 10.54
CA ILE A 72 -0.87 16.58 9.53
C ILE A 72 -2.38 16.33 9.53
N PHE A 73 -3.00 16.28 10.70
CA PHE A 73 -4.42 16.00 10.88
C PHE A 73 -5.20 17.18 11.46
N LYS A 74 -4.88 18.40 10.99
CA LYS A 74 -5.45 19.66 11.48
C LYS A 74 -6.98 19.66 11.57
N LYS A 75 -7.66 18.98 10.63
CA LYS A 75 -9.13 18.85 10.65
C LYS A 75 -9.65 18.15 11.91
N TYR A 76 -8.90 17.19 12.44
CA TYR A 76 -9.27 16.36 13.59
C TYR A 76 -8.64 16.85 14.88
N PHE A 77 -7.52 17.56 14.78
CA PHE A 77 -6.73 18.11 15.87
C PHE A 77 -6.41 19.58 15.60
N PRO A 78 -7.41 20.48 15.71
CA PRO A 78 -7.22 21.90 15.37
C PRO A 78 -6.34 22.66 16.35
N THR A 79 -6.16 22.16 17.58
CA THR A 79 -5.36 22.79 18.64
C THR A 79 -4.50 21.77 19.37
N MET A 80 -3.46 22.23 20.06
CA MET A 80 -2.64 21.36 20.92
C MET A 80 -3.47 20.68 22.01
N ALA A 81 -4.44 21.38 22.59
CA ALA A 81 -5.34 20.81 23.60
C ALA A 81 -6.17 19.64 23.06
N SER A 82 -6.56 19.68 21.77
CA SER A 82 -7.33 18.60 21.14
C SER A 82 -6.53 17.30 20.95
N THR A 83 -5.21 17.33 21.10
CA THR A 83 -4.33 16.16 20.98
C THR A 83 -4.19 15.37 22.29
N ALA A 84 -4.73 15.89 23.39
CA ALA A 84 -4.66 15.25 24.70
C ALA A 84 -5.28 13.85 24.67
N GLY A 85 -4.53 12.84 25.10
CA GLY A 85 -4.95 11.43 25.09
C GLY A 85 -4.84 10.73 23.72
N TYR A 86 -4.40 11.44 22.67
CA TYR A 86 -4.16 10.89 21.32
C TYR A 86 -2.68 10.85 20.95
N ALA A 87 -1.91 11.89 21.32
CA ALA A 87 -0.50 11.96 20.97
C ALA A 87 0.25 10.69 21.39
N ARG A 88 1.01 10.12 20.44
CA ARG A 88 1.74 8.86 20.61
C ARG A 88 0.87 7.62 20.92
N VAL A 89 -0.43 7.68 20.60
CA VAL A 89 -1.35 6.54 20.71
C VAL A 89 -1.93 6.21 19.33
N PRO A 90 -1.20 5.44 18.49
CA PRO A 90 -1.55 5.17 17.09
C PRO A 90 -2.99 4.65 16.90
N GLU A 91 -3.45 3.76 17.78
CA GLU A 91 -4.80 3.19 17.69
C GLU A 91 -5.87 4.26 17.84
N LYS A 92 -5.76 5.13 18.84
CA LYS A 92 -6.73 6.23 19.04
C LYS A 92 -6.69 7.22 17.88
N ILE A 93 -5.49 7.53 17.38
CA ILE A 93 -5.33 8.42 16.22
C ILE A 93 -6.06 7.85 15.00
N ALA A 94 -5.82 6.58 14.68
CA ALA A 94 -6.49 5.91 13.58
C ALA A 94 -8.01 5.91 13.72
N ASN A 95 -8.50 5.52 14.90
CA ASN A 95 -9.94 5.45 15.18
C ASN A 95 -10.63 6.81 15.03
N LYS A 96 -9.96 7.90 15.39
CA LYS A 96 -10.49 9.27 15.22
C LYS A 96 -10.41 9.74 13.76
N VAL A 97 -9.26 9.58 13.12
CA VAL A 97 -9.01 10.11 11.76
C VAL A 97 -9.84 9.38 10.70
N TYR A 98 -10.07 8.10 10.90
CA TYR A 98 -10.80 7.24 9.94
C TYR A 98 -12.25 6.95 10.36
N ALA A 99 -12.75 7.54 11.46
CA ALA A 99 -14.13 7.38 11.89
C ALA A 99 -15.14 7.83 10.82
N ASN A 100 -16.20 7.05 10.63
CA ASN A 100 -17.31 7.36 9.72
C ASN A 100 -16.88 7.63 8.27
N ARG A 101 -15.78 6.98 7.83
CA ARG A 101 -15.23 7.10 6.48
C ARG A 101 -14.97 5.71 5.90
N MET A 102 -15.11 5.56 4.58
CA MET A 102 -14.75 4.33 3.86
C MET A 102 -15.38 3.07 4.50
N GLY A 103 -16.63 3.17 4.95
CA GLY A 103 -17.36 2.09 5.61
C GLY A 103 -16.99 1.83 7.07
N ASN A 104 -16.04 2.54 7.65
CA ASN A 104 -15.73 2.45 9.07
C ASN A 104 -16.87 3.03 9.91
N GLY A 105 -17.11 2.42 11.07
CA GLY A 105 -18.01 2.94 12.10
C GLY A 105 -17.43 4.17 12.82
N PRO A 106 -18.12 4.62 13.89
CA PRO A 106 -17.65 5.73 14.74
C PRO A 106 -16.30 5.40 15.39
N GLU A 107 -15.66 6.40 16.00
CA GLU A 107 -14.37 6.25 16.68
C GLU A 107 -14.38 5.08 17.70
N SER A 108 -15.49 4.91 18.41
CA SER A 108 -15.68 3.84 19.40
C SER A 108 -15.76 2.42 18.81
N SER A 109 -15.94 2.28 17.50
CA SER A 109 -16.01 0.97 16.84
C SER A 109 -14.66 0.26 16.74
N GLY A 110 -13.55 1.01 16.77
CA GLY A 110 -12.21 0.48 16.54
C GLY A 110 -11.90 0.21 15.06
N ASP A 111 -12.85 0.46 14.14
CA ASP A 111 -12.69 0.18 12.71
C ASP A 111 -11.53 0.98 12.08
N GLY A 112 -11.29 2.20 12.54
CA GLY A 112 -10.20 3.03 12.03
C GLY A 112 -8.83 2.39 12.21
N TRP A 113 -8.55 1.82 13.37
CA TRP A 113 -7.33 1.07 13.62
C TRP A 113 -7.34 -0.29 12.94
N ARG A 114 -8.46 -0.99 13.01
CA ARG A 114 -8.62 -2.33 12.42
C ARG A 114 -8.35 -2.32 10.94
N TYR A 115 -8.88 -1.34 10.19
CA TYR A 115 -8.76 -1.21 8.74
C TYR A 115 -7.85 -0.06 8.32
N ARG A 116 -6.79 0.22 9.12
CA ARG A 116 -5.76 1.19 8.78
C ARG A 116 -5.00 0.82 7.52
N GLY A 117 -4.22 1.75 6.96
CA GLY A 117 -3.45 1.54 5.74
C GLY A 117 -2.44 0.41 5.85
N ARG A 118 -2.55 -0.57 4.94
CA ARG A 118 -1.62 -1.71 4.83
C ARG A 118 -1.33 -2.05 3.38
N GLY A 119 -0.22 -2.76 3.18
CA GLY A 119 0.30 -3.10 1.87
C GLY A 119 1.07 -1.95 1.22
N PRO A 120 1.76 -2.22 0.09
CA PRO A 120 2.64 -1.22 -0.53
C PRO A 120 1.89 -0.02 -1.11
N ILE A 121 0.58 -0.11 -1.37
CA ILE A 121 -0.26 0.99 -1.87
C ILE A 121 -1.32 1.41 -0.82
N GLN A 122 -1.15 1.04 0.43
CA GLN A 122 -1.95 1.52 1.56
C GLN A 122 -3.46 1.28 1.41
N LEU A 123 -3.87 0.01 1.27
CA LEU A 123 -5.29 -0.39 1.37
C LEU A 123 -5.86 0.08 2.71
N THR A 124 -6.88 0.95 2.69
CA THR A 124 -7.43 1.61 3.87
C THR A 124 -8.96 1.60 3.85
N GLY A 125 -9.57 1.38 5.01
CA GLY A 125 -11.02 1.46 5.23
C GLY A 125 -11.76 0.15 5.01
N LYS A 126 -12.81 -0.06 5.81
CA LYS A 126 -13.59 -1.31 5.86
C LYS A 126 -14.15 -1.73 4.50
N ASP A 127 -14.69 -0.77 3.72
CA ASP A 127 -15.25 -1.06 2.40
C ASP A 127 -14.19 -1.60 1.44
N ASN A 128 -12.98 -1.04 1.45
CA ASN A 128 -11.89 -1.49 0.60
C ASN A 128 -11.36 -2.86 1.03
N TYR A 129 -11.24 -3.11 2.33
CA TYR A 129 -10.88 -4.44 2.84
C TYR A 129 -11.94 -5.49 2.48
N THR A 130 -13.22 -5.15 2.59
CA THR A 130 -14.34 -6.03 2.22
C THR A 130 -14.32 -6.32 0.72
N ALA A 131 -14.14 -5.30 -0.12
CA ALA A 131 -14.09 -5.47 -1.56
C ALA A 131 -12.87 -6.31 -2.00
N PHE A 132 -11.72 -6.11 -1.39
CA PHE A 132 -10.52 -6.92 -1.63
C PHE A 132 -10.74 -8.38 -1.19
N ALA A 133 -11.23 -8.60 0.02
CA ALA A 133 -11.52 -9.93 0.56
C ALA A 133 -12.49 -10.71 -0.34
N THR A 134 -13.55 -10.06 -0.81
CA THR A 134 -14.53 -10.64 -1.73
C THR A 134 -13.88 -10.98 -3.09
N ALA A 135 -13.08 -10.06 -3.64
CA ALA A 135 -12.47 -10.23 -4.95
C ALA A 135 -11.50 -11.43 -5.03
N ILE A 136 -10.80 -11.73 -3.93
CA ILE A 136 -9.84 -12.85 -3.89
C ILE A 136 -10.35 -14.08 -3.12
N GLY A 137 -11.62 -14.08 -2.66
CA GLY A 137 -12.21 -15.20 -1.93
C GLY A 137 -11.58 -15.47 -0.55
N ARG A 138 -11.10 -14.43 0.15
CA ARG A 138 -10.41 -14.52 1.43
C ARG A 138 -11.16 -13.74 2.54
N PRO A 139 -12.30 -14.25 3.05
CA PRO A 139 -13.07 -13.56 4.09
C PRO A 139 -12.32 -13.41 5.42
N ASP A 140 -11.30 -14.22 5.67
CA ASP A 140 -10.41 -14.13 6.82
C ASP A 140 -9.65 -12.81 6.94
N ILE A 141 -9.50 -12.06 5.84
CA ILE A 141 -8.95 -10.68 5.83
C ILE A 141 -9.71 -9.77 6.78
N LEU A 142 -11.03 -9.91 6.90
CA LEU A 142 -11.85 -9.05 7.75
C LEU A 142 -11.68 -9.36 9.25
N SER A 143 -11.38 -10.61 9.60
CA SER A 143 -11.08 -11.01 10.97
C SER A 143 -9.61 -10.78 11.34
N ASN A 144 -8.70 -10.88 10.38
CA ASN A 144 -7.26 -10.67 10.54
C ASN A 144 -6.68 -9.74 9.44
N PRO A 145 -6.94 -8.42 9.51
CA PRO A 145 -6.49 -7.49 8.48
C PRO A 145 -4.95 -7.38 8.35
N ASP A 146 -4.19 -7.80 9.36
CA ASP A 146 -2.73 -7.73 9.35
C ASP A 146 -2.08 -8.59 8.27
N ILE A 147 -2.78 -9.60 7.73
CA ILE A 147 -2.31 -10.37 6.56
C ILE A 147 -2.10 -9.52 5.31
N VAL A 148 -2.76 -8.34 5.21
CA VAL A 148 -2.55 -7.36 4.14
C VAL A 148 -1.23 -6.60 4.28
N ALA A 149 -0.63 -6.59 5.47
CA ALA A 149 0.74 -6.08 5.67
C ALA A 149 1.80 -7.18 5.58
N GLY A 150 1.41 -8.41 5.30
CA GLY A 150 2.26 -9.61 5.22
C GLY A 150 2.00 -10.41 3.96
N GLU A 151 1.37 -11.56 4.13
CA GLU A 151 1.13 -12.56 3.08
C GLU A 151 0.46 -12.01 1.82
N LEU A 152 -0.49 -11.08 1.97
CA LEU A 152 -1.30 -10.53 0.87
C LEU A 152 -0.93 -9.09 0.49
N ALA A 153 0.26 -8.64 0.89
CA ALA A 153 0.66 -7.25 0.67
C ALA A 153 0.70 -6.88 -0.82
N PHE A 154 1.33 -7.69 -1.64
CA PHE A 154 1.43 -7.43 -3.08
C PHE A 154 0.12 -7.73 -3.82
N GLU A 155 -0.63 -8.73 -3.39
CA GLU A 155 -1.95 -9.06 -3.93
C GLU A 155 -2.94 -7.90 -3.73
N SER A 156 -2.91 -7.22 -2.59
CA SER A 156 -3.75 -6.05 -2.33
C SER A 156 -3.44 -4.89 -3.28
N ALA A 157 -2.17 -4.68 -3.56
CA ALA A 157 -1.71 -3.66 -4.51
C ALA A 157 -2.10 -4.04 -5.95
N LEU A 158 -1.96 -5.30 -6.34
CA LEU A 158 -2.35 -5.76 -7.68
C LEU A 158 -3.86 -5.66 -7.89
N TRP A 159 -4.65 -6.00 -6.87
CA TRP A 159 -6.10 -5.78 -6.90
C TRP A 159 -6.44 -4.31 -7.13
N PHE A 160 -5.75 -3.38 -6.45
CA PHE A 160 -5.93 -1.94 -6.68
C PHE A 160 -5.63 -1.55 -8.13
N PHE A 161 -4.52 -2.04 -8.69
CA PHE A 161 -4.15 -1.80 -10.08
C PHE A 161 -5.21 -2.32 -11.06
N SER A 162 -5.69 -3.53 -10.84
CA SER A 162 -6.72 -4.16 -11.68
C SER A 162 -8.05 -3.42 -11.59
N LYS A 163 -8.53 -3.14 -10.38
CA LYS A 163 -9.79 -2.43 -10.12
C LYS A 163 -9.83 -1.04 -10.76
N ASN A 164 -8.69 -0.36 -10.80
CA ASN A 164 -8.59 1.00 -11.35
C ASN A 164 -8.14 1.04 -12.83
N GLY A 165 -8.05 -0.10 -13.50
CA GLY A 165 -7.66 -0.19 -14.90
C GLY A 165 -6.23 0.23 -15.19
N LEU A 166 -5.34 0.19 -14.17
CA LEU A 166 -3.96 0.67 -14.30
C LEU A 166 -3.09 -0.26 -15.13
N LEU A 167 -3.40 -1.56 -15.14
CA LEU A 167 -2.67 -2.54 -15.97
C LEU A 167 -2.84 -2.23 -17.46
N ALA A 168 -4.05 -1.92 -17.91
CA ALA A 168 -4.30 -1.54 -19.30
C ALA A 168 -3.63 -0.21 -19.70
N ILE A 169 -3.48 0.71 -18.74
CA ILE A 169 -2.72 1.95 -18.98
C ILE A 169 -1.23 1.64 -19.08
N ALA A 170 -0.71 0.76 -18.23
CA ALA A 170 0.69 0.35 -18.21
C ALA A 170 1.13 -0.29 -19.54
N ASP A 171 0.23 -1.03 -20.20
CA ASP A 171 0.52 -1.65 -21.51
C ASP A 171 0.83 -0.63 -22.62
N LYS A 172 0.48 0.65 -22.45
CA LYS A 172 0.80 1.70 -23.42
C LYS A 172 2.30 2.03 -23.50
N GLY A 173 3.09 1.63 -22.51
CA GLY A 173 4.54 1.83 -22.47
C GLY A 173 5.05 2.39 -21.16
N THR A 174 6.36 2.63 -21.09
CA THR A 174 7.04 3.16 -19.90
C THR A 174 7.59 4.59 -20.13
N ASP A 175 6.94 5.34 -21.01
CA ASP A 175 7.23 6.76 -21.20
C ASP A 175 6.75 7.61 -20.02
N THR A 176 7.29 8.82 -19.90
CA THR A 176 7.01 9.72 -18.77
C THR A 176 5.52 10.08 -18.65
N ALA A 177 4.81 10.21 -19.77
CA ALA A 177 3.38 10.58 -19.76
C ALA A 177 2.52 9.44 -19.19
N THR A 178 2.81 8.19 -19.59
CA THR A 178 2.14 7.00 -19.07
C THR A 178 2.42 6.82 -17.57
N ILE A 179 3.69 6.98 -17.15
CA ILE A 179 4.07 6.89 -15.73
C ILE A 179 3.35 7.98 -14.92
N THR A 180 3.31 9.21 -15.42
CA THR A 180 2.61 10.33 -14.77
C THR A 180 1.11 10.04 -14.61
N THR A 181 0.49 9.47 -15.62
CA THR A 181 -0.94 9.11 -15.58
C THR A 181 -1.22 8.08 -14.48
N ILE A 182 -0.41 7.03 -14.39
CA ILE A 182 -0.54 6.00 -13.35
C ILE A 182 -0.27 6.60 -11.97
N SER A 183 0.80 7.39 -11.83
CA SER A 183 1.15 8.06 -10.57
C SER A 183 0.02 8.91 -10.02
N LYS A 184 -0.63 9.72 -10.87
CA LYS A 184 -1.79 10.54 -10.49
C LYS A 184 -2.97 9.70 -10.00
N ARG A 185 -3.18 8.51 -10.57
CA ARG A 185 -4.25 7.62 -10.14
C ARG A 185 -3.92 6.88 -8.84
N VAL A 186 -2.64 6.64 -8.57
CA VAL A 186 -2.20 5.97 -7.34
C VAL A 186 -2.24 6.93 -6.14
N ASN A 187 -1.74 8.16 -6.28
CA ASN A 187 -1.57 9.09 -5.15
C ASN A 187 -2.39 10.38 -5.22
N GLY A 188 -3.23 10.54 -6.25
CA GLY A 188 -4.03 11.74 -6.45
C GLY A 188 -3.27 12.95 -7.00
N GLY A 189 -1.97 12.82 -7.31
CA GLY A 189 -1.14 13.93 -7.77
C GLY A 189 0.19 13.50 -8.37
N THR A 190 1.19 14.38 -8.29
CA THR A 190 2.55 14.14 -8.81
C THR A 190 3.62 14.07 -7.72
N HIS A 191 3.23 13.75 -6.48
CA HIS A 191 4.18 13.59 -5.39
C HIS A 191 5.16 12.45 -5.66
N GLY A 192 6.45 12.75 -5.58
CA GLY A 192 7.52 11.79 -5.84
C GLY A 192 7.58 11.29 -7.28
N LEU A 193 7.10 12.08 -8.26
CA LEU A 193 7.03 11.67 -9.66
C LEU A 193 8.39 11.26 -10.23
N ASP A 194 9.45 11.99 -9.95
CA ASP A 194 10.79 11.68 -10.46
C ASP A 194 11.29 10.33 -9.99
N ASP A 195 11.10 10.00 -8.71
CA ASP A 195 11.46 8.70 -8.15
C ASP A 195 10.60 7.56 -8.75
N ARG A 196 9.32 7.81 -9.01
CA ARG A 196 8.43 6.85 -9.68
C ARG A 196 8.86 6.59 -11.13
N ILE A 197 9.28 7.63 -11.84
CA ILE A 197 9.82 7.53 -13.21
C ILE A 197 11.12 6.74 -13.21
N GLU A 198 12.05 7.06 -12.31
CA GLU A 198 13.31 6.36 -12.19
C GLU A 198 13.11 4.86 -11.92
N LYS A 199 12.30 4.53 -10.92
CA LYS A 199 12.01 3.14 -10.54
C LYS A 199 11.33 2.37 -11.67
N THR A 200 10.31 2.95 -12.30
CA THR A 200 9.60 2.29 -13.40
C THR A 200 10.52 1.99 -14.57
N LYS A 201 11.33 2.97 -15.00
CA LYS A 201 12.30 2.78 -16.09
C LYS A 201 13.39 1.77 -15.75
N LYS A 202 13.90 1.83 -14.51
CA LYS A 202 14.88 0.85 -14.00
C LYS A 202 14.32 -0.57 -14.04
N PHE A 203 13.10 -0.77 -13.57
CA PHE A 203 12.48 -2.11 -13.54
C PHE A 203 12.11 -2.59 -14.94
N ALA A 204 11.68 -1.71 -15.84
CA ALA A 204 11.45 -2.06 -17.23
C ALA A 204 12.71 -2.62 -17.91
N ALA A 205 13.88 -2.11 -17.57
CA ALA A 205 15.17 -2.58 -18.08
C ALA A 205 15.58 -3.98 -17.53
N TRP A 206 14.93 -4.47 -16.50
CA TRP A 206 15.18 -5.81 -15.94
C TRP A 206 14.36 -6.93 -16.62
N GLY A 207 13.33 -6.56 -17.37
CA GLY A 207 12.30 -7.45 -17.93
C GLY A 207 12.60 -8.21 -19.22
#